data_0fd701ce99b5bdbd80a24b7af1b2b015
#
_entry.id   0fd701ce99b5bdbd80a24b7af1b2b015
#
_cell.length_a   1.000
_cell.length_b   1.000
_cell.length_c   1.000
_cell.angle_alpha   90.00
_cell.angle_beta   90.00
_cell.angle_gamma   90.00
#
_symmetry.space_group_name_H-M   'P 1'
#
loop_
_entity.id
_entity.type
_entity.pdbx_description
1 polymer ?
#
loop_
_entity_poly.entity_id
_entity_poly.type
_entity_poly.pdbx_seq_one_letter_code
_entity_poly.pdbx_strand_id
1 'polypeptide(L)'
;MDQRDRRLFSERFIHAEIYKARPEVNSVVHSHAPTLLPFGLTGTSLRPVSHMAGFLARAAPVFEIREVGGNDTDMLVSTPKLGAALAKTLGQTPIILMRGHGFNTVGTSVKQAVSRAIYAEVNARILMEALKMGNVVYLNESEAAKIAKKSPMPQ
;
A
#
# COMPACT_ATOMS: atom_id res chain seq x y z
N MET A 1 -23.42 14.20 -22.87
CA MET A 1 -22.25 13.38 -23.22
C MET A 1 -22.53 11.95 -22.78
N ASP A 2 -22.60 11.03 -23.74
CA ASP A 2 -22.89 9.62 -23.47
C ASP A 2 -21.68 8.99 -22.75
N GLN A 3 -21.90 8.39 -21.58
CA GLN A 3 -20.84 7.75 -20.80
C GLN A 3 -20.36 6.43 -21.42
N ARG A 4 -21.03 5.93 -22.44
CA ARG A 4 -20.79 4.62 -23.06
C ARG A 4 -19.48 4.52 -23.86
N ASP A 5 -18.91 5.65 -24.32
CA ASP A 5 -17.72 5.71 -25.15
C ASP A 5 -16.41 6.01 -24.37
N ARG A 6 -16.47 6.14 -23.05
CA ARG A 6 -15.26 6.38 -22.25
C ARG A 6 -14.54 5.05 -21.97
N ARG A 7 -13.31 4.92 -22.42
CA ARG A 7 -12.43 3.84 -21.97
C ARG A 7 -12.29 3.95 -20.44
N LEU A 8 -12.79 2.96 -19.74
CA LEU A 8 -12.65 2.89 -18.29
C LEU A 8 -11.21 2.59 -17.93
N PHE A 9 -10.71 3.23 -16.87
CA PHE A 9 -9.40 2.94 -16.30
C PHE A 9 -9.28 1.45 -15.94
N SER A 10 -8.23 0.77 -16.41
CA SER A 10 -8.08 -0.68 -16.27
C SER A 10 -8.01 -1.12 -14.81
N GLU A 11 -7.29 -0.38 -13.98
CA GLU A 11 -7.04 -0.71 -12.57
C GLU A 11 -8.11 -0.17 -11.60
N ARG A 12 -9.28 0.25 -12.12
CA ARG A 12 -10.46 0.58 -11.30
C ARG A 12 -10.85 -0.53 -10.32
N PHE A 13 -10.48 -1.78 -10.63
CA PHE A 13 -10.76 -2.93 -9.78
C PHE A 13 -9.95 -2.95 -8.47
N ILE A 14 -8.78 -2.30 -8.42
CA ILE A 14 -8.06 -2.07 -7.16
C ILE A 14 -8.98 -1.30 -6.22
N HIS A 15 -9.47 -0.14 -6.65
CA HIS A 15 -10.34 0.73 -5.85
C HIS A 15 -11.67 0.05 -5.52
N ALA A 16 -12.35 -0.50 -6.52
CA ALA A 16 -13.68 -1.08 -6.38
C ALA A 16 -13.71 -2.23 -5.37
N GLU A 17 -12.75 -3.16 -5.45
CA GLU A 17 -12.74 -4.33 -4.58
C GLU A 17 -12.24 -4.00 -3.16
N ILE A 18 -11.35 -3.00 -3.01
CA ILE A 18 -10.99 -2.49 -1.67
C ILE A 18 -12.21 -1.84 -1.00
N TYR A 19 -12.97 -0.99 -1.70
CA TYR A 19 -14.19 -0.38 -1.13
C TYR A 19 -15.26 -1.41 -0.77
N LYS A 20 -15.41 -2.48 -1.55
CA LYS A 20 -16.33 -3.59 -1.22
C LYS A 20 -15.90 -4.35 0.03
N ALA A 21 -14.60 -4.64 0.15
CA ALA A 21 -14.06 -5.42 1.25
C ALA A 21 -13.94 -4.63 2.57
N ARG A 22 -13.85 -3.29 2.47
CA ARG A 22 -13.59 -2.38 3.59
C ARG A 22 -14.49 -1.15 3.54
N PRO A 23 -15.75 -1.25 4.05
CA PRO A 23 -16.73 -0.16 4.01
C PRO A 23 -16.29 1.14 4.70
N GLU A 24 -15.35 1.05 5.65
CA GLU A 24 -14.80 2.23 6.34
C GLU A 24 -13.78 3.01 5.49
N VAL A 25 -13.29 2.42 4.41
CA VAL A 25 -12.35 3.08 3.49
C VAL A 25 -13.11 3.99 2.54
N ASN A 26 -12.79 5.29 2.55
CA ASN A 26 -13.38 6.30 1.68
C ASN A 26 -12.40 6.82 0.62
N SER A 27 -11.14 6.41 0.69
CA SER A 27 -10.12 6.82 -0.27
C SER A 27 -9.04 5.75 -0.43
N VAL A 28 -8.65 5.54 -1.67
CA VAL A 28 -7.52 4.67 -2.07
C VAL A 28 -6.59 5.50 -2.95
N VAL A 29 -5.30 5.49 -2.65
CA VAL A 29 -4.24 6.02 -3.51
C VAL A 29 -3.47 4.84 -4.08
N HIS A 30 -3.38 4.76 -5.41
CA HIS A 30 -2.47 3.88 -6.13
C HIS A 30 -1.30 4.67 -6.66
N SER A 31 -0.07 4.15 -6.52
CA SER A 31 1.16 4.85 -6.94
C SER A 31 2.26 3.86 -7.33
N HIS A 32 3.06 4.28 -8.31
CA HIS A 32 4.24 3.55 -8.80
C HIS A 32 5.55 4.16 -8.28
N ALA A 33 5.56 4.75 -7.08
CA ALA A 33 6.76 5.40 -6.54
C ALA A 33 7.95 4.43 -6.49
N PRO A 34 9.07 4.75 -7.15
CA PRO A 34 10.20 3.83 -7.30
C PRO A 34 10.83 3.39 -5.99
N THR A 35 10.72 4.21 -4.95
CA THR A 35 11.27 3.94 -3.61
C THR A 35 10.60 2.78 -2.88
N LEU A 36 9.35 2.43 -3.25
CA LEU A 36 8.64 1.31 -2.63
C LEU A 36 8.79 0.00 -3.42
N LEU A 37 9.13 0.07 -4.70
CA LEU A 37 9.26 -1.13 -5.54
C LEU A 37 10.24 -2.16 -5.00
N PRO A 38 11.43 -1.80 -4.49
CA PRO A 38 12.39 -2.77 -3.95
C PRO A 38 11.81 -3.66 -2.84
N PHE A 39 10.92 -3.14 -2.01
CA PHE A 39 10.30 -3.89 -0.91
C PHE A 39 9.24 -4.89 -1.39
N GLY A 40 8.71 -4.70 -2.59
CA GLY A 40 7.84 -5.69 -3.25
C GLY A 40 8.59 -6.73 -4.08
N LEU A 41 9.90 -6.53 -4.30
CA LEU A 41 10.75 -7.37 -5.15
C LEU A 41 11.74 -8.23 -4.37
N THR A 42 12.02 -7.85 -3.13
CA THR A 42 13.03 -8.51 -2.29
C THR A 42 12.39 -9.13 -1.06
N GLY A 43 13.16 -9.91 -0.31
CA GLY A 43 12.74 -10.41 1.01
C GLY A 43 12.76 -9.34 2.13
N THR A 44 13.16 -8.09 1.81
CA THR A 44 13.21 -7.00 2.77
C THR A 44 11.83 -6.42 2.99
N SER A 45 11.31 -6.53 4.20
CA SER A 45 9.98 -6.01 4.54
C SER A 45 9.97 -4.48 4.70
N LEU A 46 8.97 -3.81 4.15
CA LEU A 46 8.69 -2.40 4.46
C LEU A 46 8.10 -2.31 5.87
N ARG A 47 8.91 -1.87 6.83
CA ARG A 47 8.55 -1.70 8.25
C ARG A 47 8.78 -0.25 8.69
N PRO A 48 8.09 0.22 9.74
CA PRO A 48 8.27 1.59 10.22
C PRO A 48 9.65 1.77 10.88
N VAL A 49 10.38 2.80 10.45
CA VAL A 49 11.66 3.24 11.01
C VAL A 49 11.63 4.70 11.45
N SER A 50 10.58 5.44 11.10
CA SER A 50 10.42 6.84 11.45
C SER A 50 9.11 7.11 12.17
N HIS A 51 9.07 8.16 13.01
CA HIS A 51 7.88 8.57 13.74
C HIS A 51 6.65 8.75 12.83
N MET A 52 6.82 9.39 11.66
CA MET A 52 5.70 9.63 10.72
C MET A 52 5.15 8.37 10.07
N ALA A 53 5.87 7.27 10.15
CA ALA A 53 5.46 5.98 9.59
C ALA A 53 4.79 5.04 10.61
N GLY A 54 4.47 5.51 11.80
CA GLY A 54 3.80 4.71 12.83
C GLY A 54 2.49 4.06 12.37
N PHE A 55 1.81 4.63 11.37
CA PHE A 55 0.61 4.06 10.78
C PHE A 55 0.85 2.68 10.09
N LEU A 56 2.07 2.37 9.69
CA LEU A 56 2.43 1.06 9.13
C LEU A 56 2.24 -0.06 10.16
N ALA A 57 2.40 0.24 11.44
CA ALA A 57 2.29 -0.68 12.58
C ALA A 57 3.23 -1.88 12.49
N ARG A 58 3.18 -2.61 11.40
CA ARG A 58 3.98 -3.81 11.09
C ARG A 58 4.46 -3.78 9.63
N ALA A 59 5.03 -4.88 9.14
CA ALA A 59 5.42 -5.01 7.75
C ALA A 59 4.23 -4.86 6.79
N ALA A 60 4.40 -4.08 5.73
CA ALA A 60 3.42 -3.99 4.66
C ALA A 60 3.32 -5.34 3.93
N PRO A 61 2.11 -5.87 3.69
CA PRO A 61 1.93 -7.07 2.87
C PRO A 61 2.30 -6.82 1.42
N VAL A 62 2.71 -7.87 0.72
CA VAL A 62 3.00 -7.85 -0.72
C VAL A 62 1.97 -8.71 -1.45
N PHE A 63 1.32 -8.14 -2.45
CA PHE A 63 0.45 -8.86 -3.37
C PHE A 63 1.27 -9.44 -4.50
N GLU A 64 1.31 -10.78 -4.57
CA GLU A 64 1.92 -11.53 -5.67
C GLU A 64 0.83 -11.90 -6.67
N ILE A 65 0.72 -11.13 -7.75
CA ILE A 65 -0.34 -11.29 -8.74
C ILE A 65 -0.32 -12.65 -9.44
N ARG A 66 0.86 -13.32 -9.53
CA ARG A 66 1.00 -14.63 -10.17
C ARG A 66 0.24 -15.74 -9.45
N GLU A 67 0.02 -15.62 -8.15
CA GLU A 67 -0.75 -16.60 -7.37
C GLU A 67 -2.20 -16.71 -7.84
N VAL A 68 -2.73 -15.66 -8.47
CA VAL A 68 -4.13 -15.58 -8.92
C VAL A 68 -4.25 -15.46 -10.44
N GLY A 69 -3.33 -14.70 -11.07
CA GLY A 69 -3.30 -14.41 -12.50
C GLY A 69 -2.49 -15.40 -13.31
N GLY A 70 -1.65 -16.22 -12.66
CA GLY A 70 -0.71 -17.12 -13.34
C GLY A 70 0.59 -16.40 -13.73
N ASN A 71 1.54 -17.18 -14.27
CA ASN A 71 2.86 -16.66 -14.62
C ASN A 71 2.87 -15.75 -15.85
N ASP A 72 1.89 -15.89 -16.72
CA ASP A 72 1.71 -15.07 -17.92
C ASP A 72 0.76 -13.89 -17.60
N THR A 73 1.23 -12.99 -16.76
CA THR A 73 0.48 -11.79 -16.32
C THR A 73 1.15 -10.52 -16.84
N ASP A 74 0.35 -9.54 -17.25
CA ASP A 74 0.79 -8.17 -17.56
C ASP A 74 1.00 -7.30 -16.31
N MET A 75 0.83 -7.90 -15.12
CA MET A 75 0.93 -7.27 -13.80
C MET A 75 -0.18 -6.26 -13.47
N LEU A 76 -1.16 -6.06 -14.35
CA LEU A 76 -2.28 -5.14 -14.13
C LEU A 76 -3.42 -5.82 -13.37
N VAL A 77 -3.99 -5.12 -12.39
CA VAL A 77 -5.19 -5.57 -11.67
C VAL A 77 -6.43 -5.18 -12.49
N SER A 78 -6.62 -5.87 -13.61
CA SER A 78 -7.59 -5.53 -14.65
C SER A 78 -8.94 -6.26 -14.53
N THR A 79 -9.12 -7.10 -13.50
CA THR A 79 -10.35 -7.88 -13.29
C THR A 79 -10.84 -7.82 -11.84
N PRO A 80 -12.15 -8.04 -11.59
CA PRO A 80 -12.69 -8.15 -10.22
C PRO A 80 -12.00 -9.25 -9.39
N LYS A 81 -11.65 -10.38 -10.01
CA LYS A 81 -10.96 -11.50 -9.34
C LYS A 81 -9.60 -11.07 -8.79
N LEU A 82 -8.80 -10.37 -9.59
CA LEU A 82 -7.48 -9.84 -9.18
C LEU A 82 -7.62 -8.76 -8.10
N GLY A 83 -8.59 -7.86 -8.27
CA GLY A 83 -8.87 -6.82 -7.27
C GLY A 83 -9.32 -7.39 -5.92
N ALA A 84 -10.20 -8.40 -5.93
CA ALA A 84 -10.65 -9.08 -4.71
C ALA A 84 -9.49 -9.80 -3.99
N ALA A 85 -8.59 -10.43 -4.73
CA ALA A 85 -7.40 -11.07 -4.17
C ALA A 85 -6.45 -10.03 -3.55
N LEU A 86 -6.22 -8.90 -4.22
CA LEU A 86 -5.44 -7.78 -3.68
C LEU A 86 -6.09 -7.25 -2.40
N ALA A 87 -7.40 -7.01 -2.40
CA ALA A 87 -8.13 -6.52 -1.22
C ALA A 87 -8.06 -7.52 -0.04
N LYS A 88 -8.11 -8.82 -0.33
CA LYS A 88 -7.92 -9.88 0.68
C LYS A 88 -6.51 -9.84 1.27
N THR A 89 -5.47 -9.68 0.45
CA THR A 89 -4.07 -9.58 0.91
C THR A 89 -3.83 -8.29 1.69
N LEU A 90 -4.45 -7.17 1.29
CA LEU A 90 -4.42 -5.91 2.05
C LEU A 90 -4.97 -6.11 3.47
N GLY A 91 -6.05 -6.89 3.62
CA GLY A 91 -6.69 -7.14 4.92
C GLY A 91 -7.03 -5.82 5.63
N GLN A 92 -6.64 -5.70 6.90
CA GLN A 92 -6.86 -4.48 7.71
C GLN A 92 -5.67 -3.51 7.69
N THR A 93 -4.63 -3.77 6.90
CA THR A 93 -3.46 -2.90 6.83
C THR A 93 -3.77 -1.60 6.08
N PRO A 94 -3.06 -0.50 6.38
CA PRO A 94 -3.27 0.78 5.71
C PRO A 94 -2.57 0.88 4.35
N ILE A 95 -1.75 -0.11 4.00
CA ILE A 95 -0.93 -0.15 2.79
C ILE A 95 -0.75 -1.59 2.31
N ILE A 96 -0.63 -1.76 1.01
CA ILE A 96 -0.21 -2.99 0.35
C ILE A 96 0.77 -2.67 -0.76
N LEU A 97 1.85 -3.45 -0.86
CA LEU A 97 2.77 -3.42 -1.98
C LEU A 97 2.28 -4.39 -3.07
N MET A 98 2.55 -4.05 -4.30
CA MET A 98 2.30 -4.92 -5.47
C MET A 98 3.66 -5.26 -6.07
N ARG A 99 3.98 -6.56 -6.16
CA ARG A 99 5.28 -7.01 -6.66
C ARG A 99 5.60 -6.40 -8.04
N GLY A 100 6.68 -5.61 -8.10
CA GLY A 100 7.21 -5.02 -9.34
C GLY A 100 6.28 -4.02 -10.04
N HIS A 101 5.21 -3.55 -9.36
CA HIS A 101 4.22 -2.66 -9.96
C HIS A 101 4.12 -1.33 -9.19
N GLY A 102 3.84 -1.39 -7.90
CA GLY A 102 3.64 -0.21 -7.08
C GLY A 102 3.08 -0.53 -5.71
N PHE A 103 2.23 0.35 -5.20
CA PHE A 103 1.58 0.17 -3.91
C PHE A 103 0.22 0.86 -3.86
N ASN A 104 -0.58 0.51 -2.87
CA ASN A 104 -1.83 1.20 -2.56
C ASN A 104 -1.86 1.57 -1.09
N THR A 105 -2.32 2.78 -0.78
CA THR A 105 -2.69 3.18 0.58
C THR A 105 -4.18 3.46 0.65
N VAL A 106 -4.75 3.18 1.81
CA VAL A 106 -6.18 3.39 2.08
C VAL A 106 -6.39 4.36 3.23
N GLY A 107 -7.51 5.03 3.26
CA GLY A 107 -7.86 5.97 4.32
C GLY A 107 -9.36 6.23 4.41
N THR A 108 -9.79 6.78 5.55
CA THR A 108 -11.16 7.27 5.77
C THR A 108 -11.42 8.60 5.08
N SER A 109 -10.35 9.24 4.55
CA SER A 109 -10.41 10.47 3.75
C SER A 109 -9.29 10.50 2.72
N VAL A 110 -9.44 11.33 1.67
CA VAL A 110 -8.40 11.59 0.66
C VAL A 110 -7.12 12.07 1.33
N LYS A 111 -7.23 13.01 2.25
CA LYS A 111 -6.12 13.58 3.00
C LYS A 111 -5.31 12.50 3.75
N GLN A 112 -6.01 11.56 4.40
CA GLN A 112 -5.37 10.46 5.12
C GLN A 112 -4.67 9.49 4.17
N ALA A 113 -5.32 9.08 3.07
CA ALA A 113 -4.74 8.16 2.10
C ALA A 113 -3.49 8.75 1.43
N VAL A 114 -3.54 10.04 1.06
CA VAL A 114 -2.39 10.78 0.48
C VAL A 114 -1.26 10.92 1.49
N SER A 115 -1.56 11.30 2.74
CA SER A 115 -0.53 11.40 3.79
C SER A 115 0.17 10.05 4.01
N ARG A 116 -0.59 8.96 4.04
CA ARG A 116 -0.02 7.60 4.14
C ARG A 116 0.88 7.26 2.95
N ALA A 117 0.51 7.64 1.74
CA ALA A 117 1.32 7.42 0.54
C ALA A 117 2.65 8.18 0.63
N ILE A 118 2.60 9.47 0.97
CA ILE A 118 3.80 10.32 1.11
C ILE A 118 4.73 9.77 2.19
N TYR A 119 4.22 9.47 3.38
CA TYR A 119 5.07 9.02 4.49
C TYR A 119 5.50 7.56 4.35
N ALA A 120 4.79 6.72 3.60
CA ALA A 120 5.29 5.42 3.20
C ALA A 120 6.54 5.55 2.31
N GLU A 121 6.52 6.49 1.34
CA GLU A 121 7.68 6.76 0.49
C GLU A 121 8.86 7.32 1.28
N VAL A 122 8.62 8.31 2.16
CA VAL A 122 9.66 8.86 3.03
C VAL A 122 10.28 7.78 3.91
N ASN A 123 9.46 6.92 4.52
CA ASN A 123 9.93 5.81 5.35
C ASN A 123 10.74 4.79 4.54
N ALA A 124 10.29 4.45 3.33
CA ALA A 124 10.99 3.53 2.44
C ALA A 124 12.39 4.07 2.09
N ARG A 125 12.50 5.37 1.79
CA ARG A 125 13.77 6.03 1.50
C ARG A 125 14.72 5.98 2.70
N ILE A 126 14.24 6.33 3.89
CA ILE A 126 15.02 6.25 5.13
C ILE A 126 15.48 4.82 5.38
N LEU A 127 14.57 3.84 5.26
CA LEU A 127 14.89 2.43 5.48
C LEU A 127 15.95 1.91 4.51
N MET A 128 15.86 2.27 3.23
CA MET A 128 16.86 1.89 2.22
C MET A 128 18.26 2.43 2.57
N GLU A 129 18.36 3.67 3.03
CA GLU A 129 19.64 4.24 3.46
C GLU A 129 20.15 3.60 4.75
N ALA A 130 19.26 3.37 5.73
CA ALA A 130 19.63 2.71 6.98
C ALA A 130 20.17 1.29 6.77
N LEU A 131 19.57 0.53 5.82
CA LEU A 131 20.03 -0.83 5.48
C LEU A 131 21.43 -0.84 4.87
N LYS A 132 21.86 0.24 4.21
CA LYS A 132 23.24 0.38 3.69
C LYS A 132 24.23 0.68 4.81
N MET A 133 23.78 1.29 5.90
CA MET A 133 24.63 1.70 7.03
C MET A 133 24.85 0.58 8.05
N GLY A 134 23.98 -0.43 8.10
CA GLY A 134 24.11 -1.54 9.03
C GLY A 134 22.78 -2.10 9.53
N ASN A 135 22.76 -2.63 10.73
CA ASN A 135 21.58 -3.23 11.33
C ASN A 135 20.54 -2.16 11.67
N VAL A 136 19.33 -2.34 11.16
CA VAL A 136 18.23 -1.38 11.36
C VAL A 136 17.45 -1.69 12.64
N VAL A 137 17.24 -0.67 13.47
CA VAL A 137 16.34 -0.70 14.60
C VAL A 137 14.97 -0.16 14.16
N TYR A 138 13.98 -1.04 14.11
CA TYR A 138 12.62 -0.71 13.71
C TYR A 138 11.79 -0.20 14.90
N LEU A 139 10.76 0.61 14.62
CA LEU A 139 9.71 0.83 15.62
C LEU A 139 9.05 -0.52 15.96
N ASN A 140 8.85 -0.75 17.25
CA ASN A 140 8.06 -1.90 17.69
C ASN A 140 6.55 -1.59 17.58
N GLU A 141 5.71 -2.64 17.67
CA GLU A 141 4.26 -2.46 17.50
C GLU A 141 3.63 -1.52 18.52
N SER A 142 4.15 -1.50 19.77
CA SER A 142 3.64 -0.60 20.80
C SER A 142 3.97 0.87 20.52
N GLU A 143 5.20 1.15 20.07
CA GLU A 143 5.61 2.50 19.63
C GLU A 143 4.76 2.98 18.47
N ALA A 144 4.66 2.16 17.43
CA ALA A 144 3.85 2.47 16.25
C ALA A 144 2.38 2.75 16.60
N ALA A 145 1.78 1.92 17.46
CA ALA A 145 0.39 2.10 17.91
C ALA A 145 0.20 3.39 18.72
N LYS A 146 1.15 3.74 19.60
CA LYS A 146 1.10 4.99 20.36
C LYS A 146 1.22 6.21 19.45
N ILE A 147 2.09 6.16 18.45
CA ILE A 147 2.25 7.22 17.45
C ILE A 147 0.95 7.39 16.66
N ALA A 148 0.38 6.31 16.14
CA ALA A 148 -0.85 6.35 15.36
C ALA A 148 -2.04 6.95 16.16
N LYS A 149 -2.09 6.74 17.48
CA LYS A 149 -3.10 7.32 18.35
C LYS A 149 -2.88 8.81 18.64
N LYS A 150 -1.61 9.23 18.82
CA LYS A 150 -1.28 10.62 19.21
C LYS A 150 -1.21 11.58 18.03
N SER A 151 -0.85 11.09 16.88
CA SER A 151 -0.82 11.85 15.63
C SER A 151 -1.77 11.18 14.64
N PRO A 152 -3.10 11.26 14.87
CA PRO A 152 -4.00 10.80 13.83
C PRO A 152 -3.67 11.60 12.58
N MET A 153 -3.32 10.90 11.52
CA MET A 153 -3.16 11.54 10.22
C MET A 153 -4.40 12.38 9.94
N PRO A 154 -4.29 13.56 9.32
CA PRO A 154 -5.42 14.44 9.09
C PRO A 154 -6.60 13.67 8.51
N GLN A 155 -7.75 13.76 9.16
CA GLN A 155 -9.01 13.18 8.69
C GLN A 155 -9.53 13.94 7.48
#